data_e14c26038474ed745b2c98f626581abb
#
_entry.id   e14c26038474ed745b2c98f626581abb
#
_cell.length_a   1.000
_cell.length_b   1.000
_cell.length_c   1.000
_cell.angle_alpha   90.00
_cell.angle_beta   90.00
_cell.angle_gamma   90.00
#
_symmetry.space_group_name_H-M   'P 1'
#
loop_
_entity.id
_entity.type
_entity.pdbx_description
1 polymer ?
#
loop_
_entity_poly.entity_id
_entity_poly.type
_entity_poly.pdbx_seq_one_letter_code
_entity_poly.pdbx_strand_id
1 'polypeptide(L)'
;MKIHKWTLAGAVLLILLGIARGFGGISLLVQGERTAPGIIADRSTVRILAVGLILVSMFLIVSAVGIFLRKRSFRHLGIAAALAFWIDGAVNGFFLYGGPRTEGIVMNTLTAAVIITCLFIGRKPD
;
A
#
# COMPACT_ATOMS: atom_id res chain seq x y z
N MET A 1 -8.82 25.97 2.98
CA MET A 1 -7.99 25.36 4.01
C MET A 1 -6.66 24.90 3.42
N LYS A 2 -5.58 25.29 4.05
CA LYS A 2 -4.24 25.00 3.54
C LYS A 2 -3.80 23.60 3.97
N ILE A 3 -3.33 22.78 3.01
CA ILE A 3 -2.82 21.44 3.33
C ILE A 3 -1.42 21.59 3.90
N HIS A 4 -1.15 20.91 5.02
CA HIS A 4 0.19 20.86 5.60
C HIS A 4 1.14 20.15 4.64
N LYS A 5 2.37 20.66 4.52
CA LYS A 5 3.37 20.09 3.61
C LYS A 5 3.65 18.60 3.84
N TRP A 6 3.64 18.18 5.11
CA TRP A 6 3.86 16.77 5.46
C TRP A 6 2.67 15.90 5.06
N THR A 7 1.45 16.41 5.21
CA THR A 7 0.25 15.73 4.73
C THR A 7 0.28 15.56 3.21
N LEU A 8 0.72 16.59 2.50
CA LEU A 8 0.86 16.54 1.05
C LEU A 8 1.92 15.51 0.64
N ALA A 9 3.06 15.49 1.33
CA ALA A 9 4.11 14.49 1.08
C ALA A 9 3.59 13.08 1.29
N GLY A 10 2.84 12.84 2.38
CA GLY A 10 2.22 11.55 2.64
C GLY A 10 1.25 11.14 1.53
N ALA A 11 0.44 12.08 1.04
CA ALA A 11 -0.51 11.82 -0.04
C ALA A 11 0.20 11.46 -1.35
N VAL A 12 1.29 12.14 -1.69
CA VAL A 12 2.11 11.81 -2.86
C VAL A 12 2.66 10.39 -2.75
N LEU A 13 3.19 10.03 -1.58
CA LEU A 13 3.71 8.69 -1.33
C LEU A 13 2.60 7.63 -1.44
N LEU A 14 1.39 7.92 -0.93
CA LEU A 14 0.25 7.02 -1.04
C LEU A 14 -0.12 6.77 -2.50
N ILE A 15 -0.15 7.80 -3.33
CA ILE A 15 -0.46 7.65 -4.76
C ILE A 15 0.62 6.82 -5.46
N LEU A 16 1.89 7.13 -5.24
CA LEU A 16 2.99 6.40 -5.86
C LEU A 16 2.97 4.93 -5.46
N LEU A 17 2.76 4.67 -4.17
CA LEU A 17 2.66 3.32 -3.66
C LEU A 17 1.44 2.58 -4.24
N GLY A 18 0.29 3.26 -4.31
CA GLY A 18 -0.93 2.70 -4.87
C GLY A 18 -0.76 2.33 -6.33
N ILE A 19 -0.13 3.17 -7.13
CA ILE A 19 0.14 2.89 -8.54
C ILE A 19 1.08 1.69 -8.66
N ALA A 20 2.17 1.67 -7.89
CA ALA A 20 3.14 0.57 -7.94
C ALA A 20 2.50 -0.76 -7.55
N ARG A 21 1.72 -0.77 -6.47
CA ARG A 21 1.04 -1.98 -6.00
C ARG A 21 -0.10 -2.40 -6.93
N GLY A 22 -0.78 -1.45 -7.55
CA GLY A 22 -1.81 -1.73 -8.55
C GLY A 22 -1.23 -2.46 -9.76
N PHE A 23 -0.10 -1.99 -10.27
CA PHE A 23 0.60 -2.68 -11.35
C PHE A 23 1.04 -4.08 -10.92
N GLY A 24 1.58 -4.22 -9.70
CA GLY A 24 1.96 -5.53 -9.17
C GLY A 24 0.78 -6.48 -9.08
N GLY A 25 -0.36 -5.99 -8.59
CA GLY A 25 -1.58 -6.79 -8.50
C GLY A 25 -2.12 -7.23 -9.85
N ILE A 26 -2.15 -6.32 -10.82
CA ILE A 26 -2.60 -6.63 -12.18
C ILE A 26 -1.66 -7.65 -12.84
N SER A 27 -0.34 -7.44 -12.70
CA SER A 27 0.64 -8.39 -13.23
C SER A 27 0.47 -9.78 -12.63
N LEU A 28 0.27 -9.84 -11.32
CA LEU A 28 0.07 -11.11 -10.62
C LEU A 28 -1.23 -11.78 -11.07
N LEU A 29 -2.29 -11.02 -11.32
CA LEU A 29 -3.57 -11.55 -11.78
C LEU A 29 -3.47 -12.12 -13.21
N VAL A 30 -2.75 -11.40 -14.09
CA VAL A 30 -2.63 -11.76 -15.51
C VAL A 30 -1.59 -12.86 -15.72
N GLN A 31 -0.41 -12.73 -15.12
CA GLN A 31 0.73 -13.62 -15.34
C GLN A 31 0.82 -14.74 -14.30
N GLY A 32 0.20 -14.56 -13.15
CA GLY A 32 0.23 -15.53 -12.07
C GLY A 32 1.65 -15.76 -11.57
N GLU A 33 2.02 -17.03 -11.44
CA GLU A 33 3.33 -17.46 -10.93
C GLU A 33 4.51 -17.00 -11.78
N ARG A 34 4.27 -16.54 -13.01
CA ARG A 34 5.33 -16.04 -13.90
C ARG A 34 5.79 -14.62 -13.52
N THR A 35 5.04 -13.93 -12.66
CA THR A 35 5.34 -12.56 -12.27
C THR A 35 6.66 -12.46 -11.52
N ALA A 36 6.95 -13.43 -10.64
CA ALA A 36 8.18 -13.44 -9.86
C ALA A 36 8.67 -14.87 -9.65
N PRO A 37 9.98 -15.11 -9.78
CA PRO A 37 10.55 -16.43 -9.46
C PRO A 37 10.34 -16.76 -7.98
N GLY A 38 10.13 -18.04 -7.67
CA GLY A 38 10.02 -18.52 -6.31
C GLY A 38 8.62 -18.51 -5.72
N ILE A 39 7.61 -18.13 -6.50
CA ILE A 39 6.21 -18.26 -6.07
C ILE A 39 5.85 -19.73 -5.98
N ILE A 40 5.41 -20.16 -4.79
CA ILE A 40 5.01 -21.56 -4.55
C ILE A 40 3.52 -21.73 -4.36
N ALA A 41 2.76 -20.62 -4.31
CA ALA A 41 1.31 -20.65 -4.13
C ALA A 41 0.62 -21.21 -5.37
N ASP A 42 -0.53 -21.89 -5.17
CA ASP A 42 -1.34 -22.36 -6.27
C ASP A 42 -2.03 -21.19 -7.00
N ARG A 43 -2.60 -21.50 -8.18
CA ARG A 43 -3.24 -20.46 -9.01
C ARG A 43 -4.39 -19.76 -8.30
N SER A 44 -5.17 -20.50 -7.52
CA SER A 44 -6.31 -19.95 -6.78
C SER A 44 -5.86 -18.95 -5.71
N THR A 45 -4.84 -19.31 -4.93
CA THR A 45 -4.25 -18.45 -3.91
C THR A 45 -3.64 -17.19 -4.54
N VAL A 46 -2.91 -17.36 -5.65
CA VAL A 46 -2.31 -16.22 -6.36
C VAL A 46 -3.38 -15.24 -6.82
N ARG A 47 -4.51 -15.74 -7.35
CA ARG A 47 -5.62 -14.88 -7.79
C ARG A 47 -6.23 -14.10 -6.62
N ILE A 48 -6.48 -14.77 -5.50
CA ILE A 48 -7.06 -14.12 -4.30
C ILE A 48 -6.12 -13.03 -3.81
N LEU A 49 -4.83 -13.32 -3.72
CA LEU A 49 -3.84 -12.35 -3.28
C LEU A 49 -3.72 -11.17 -4.25
N ALA A 50 -3.81 -11.44 -5.56
CA ALA A 50 -3.77 -10.39 -6.58
C ALA A 50 -4.96 -9.44 -6.45
N VAL A 51 -6.17 -9.96 -6.24
CA VAL A 51 -7.37 -9.15 -6.02
C VAL A 51 -7.21 -8.32 -4.75
N GLY A 52 -6.72 -8.91 -3.66
CA GLY A 52 -6.46 -8.19 -2.42
C GLY A 52 -5.48 -7.04 -2.61
N LEU A 53 -4.42 -7.27 -3.37
CA LEU A 53 -3.42 -6.25 -3.67
C LEU A 53 -4.01 -5.09 -4.48
N ILE A 54 -4.87 -5.40 -5.44
CA ILE A 54 -5.57 -4.38 -6.24
C ILE A 54 -6.51 -3.56 -5.34
N LEU A 55 -7.26 -4.21 -4.44
CA LEU A 55 -8.15 -3.51 -3.50
C LEU A 55 -7.37 -2.59 -2.57
N VAL A 56 -6.23 -3.04 -2.05
CA VAL A 56 -5.36 -2.20 -1.22
C VAL A 56 -4.83 -1.01 -2.02
N SER A 57 -4.43 -1.22 -3.28
CA SER A 57 -3.95 -0.13 -4.11
C SER A 57 -5.04 0.91 -4.35
N MET A 58 -6.27 0.50 -4.57
CA MET A 58 -7.41 1.40 -4.70
C MET A 58 -7.63 2.21 -3.43
N PHE A 59 -7.55 1.56 -2.27
CA PHE A 59 -7.67 2.23 -0.98
C PHE A 59 -6.59 3.31 -0.80
N LEU A 60 -5.34 2.99 -1.16
CA LEU A 60 -4.23 3.95 -1.10
C LEU A 60 -4.50 5.17 -1.99
N ILE A 61 -4.93 4.94 -3.21
CA ILE A 61 -5.19 6.00 -4.19
C ILE A 61 -6.38 6.86 -3.75
N VAL A 62 -7.48 6.24 -3.33
CA VAL A 62 -8.68 6.97 -2.88
C VAL A 62 -8.36 7.84 -1.67
N SER A 63 -7.59 7.31 -0.71
CA SER A 63 -7.16 8.07 0.46
C SER A 63 -6.33 9.29 0.06
N ALA A 64 -5.40 9.12 -0.88
CA ALA A 64 -4.56 10.20 -1.37
C ALA A 64 -5.39 11.28 -2.09
N VAL A 65 -6.31 10.87 -2.95
CA VAL A 65 -7.19 11.80 -3.66
C VAL A 65 -8.02 12.60 -2.67
N GLY A 66 -8.57 11.96 -1.65
CA GLY A 66 -9.32 12.64 -0.61
C GLY A 66 -8.48 13.68 0.14
N ILE A 67 -7.22 13.38 0.41
CA ILE A 67 -6.30 14.32 1.03
C ILE A 67 -6.06 15.52 0.10
N PHE A 68 -5.83 15.29 -1.19
CA PHE A 68 -5.66 16.37 -2.17
C PHE A 68 -6.91 17.25 -2.27
N LEU A 69 -8.10 16.69 -2.04
CA LEU A 69 -9.36 17.44 -1.99
C LEU A 69 -9.58 18.14 -0.65
N ARG A 70 -8.59 18.11 0.24
CA ARG A 70 -8.57 18.80 1.53
C ARG A 70 -9.64 18.33 2.52
N LYS A 71 -10.00 17.05 2.46
CA LYS A 71 -10.95 16.43 3.37
C LYS A 71 -10.24 15.87 4.59
N ARG A 72 -10.56 16.38 5.80
CA ARG A 72 -9.90 16.01 7.04
C ARG A 72 -9.91 14.51 7.34
N SER A 73 -11.06 13.87 7.12
CA SER A 73 -11.24 12.44 7.42
C SER A 73 -10.29 11.56 6.60
N PHE A 74 -9.88 12.01 5.42
CA PHE A 74 -9.01 11.22 4.54
C PHE A 74 -7.58 11.11 5.05
N ARG A 75 -7.14 11.97 5.97
CA ARG A 75 -5.85 11.80 6.63
C ARG A 75 -5.84 10.51 7.46
N HIS A 76 -6.90 10.27 8.22
CA HIS A 76 -7.05 9.02 8.99
C HIS A 76 -7.19 7.82 8.07
N LEU A 77 -7.92 7.96 6.97
CA LEU A 77 -8.03 6.91 5.96
C LEU A 77 -6.68 6.60 5.32
N GLY A 78 -5.84 7.60 5.11
CA GLY A 78 -4.48 7.41 4.60
C GLY A 78 -3.62 6.60 5.56
N ILE A 79 -3.73 6.85 6.85
CA ILE A 79 -3.01 6.06 7.86
C ILE A 79 -3.53 4.62 7.86
N ALA A 80 -4.84 4.43 7.82
CA ALA A 80 -5.44 3.10 7.74
C ALA A 80 -5.01 2.37 6.47
N ALA A 81 -4.93 3.07 5.34
CA ALA A 81 -4.48 2.51 4.07
C ALA A 81 -3.02 2.05 4.14
N ALA A 82 -2.15 2.84 4.79
CA ALA A 82 -0.74 2.46 4.98
C ALA A 82 -0.62 1.20 5.86
N LEU A 83 -1.44 1.10 6.90
CA LEU A 83 -1.48 -0.11 7.74
C LEU A 83 -1.98 -1.31 6.94
N ALA A 84 -3.05 -1.12 6.15
CA ALA A 84 -3.58 -2.18 5.29
C ALA A 84 -2.53 -2.66 4.28
N PHE A 85 -1.79 -1.74 3.67
CA PHE A 85 -0.68 -2.06 2.79
C PHE A 85 0.39 -2.91 3.49
N TRP A 86 0.76 -2.52 4.70
CA TRP A 86 1.77 -3.24 5.48
C TRP A 86 1.32 -4.67 5.79
N ILE A 87 0.07 -4.84 6.26
CA ILE A 87 -0.49 -6.16 6.57
C ILE A 87 -0.59 -7.00 5.30
N ASP A 88 -1.12 -6.42 4.21
CA ASP A 88 -1.27 -7.12 2.94
C ASP A 88 0.07 -7.59 2.38
N GLY A 89 1.10 -6.75 2.49
CA GLY A 89 2.46 -7.11 2.06
C GLY A 89 3.01 -8.31 2.83
N ALA A 90 2.79 -8.34 4.15
CA ALA A 90 3.22 -9.48 4.97
C ALA A 90 2.46 -10.75 4.61
N VAL A 91 1.15 -10.66 4.41
CA VAL A 91 0.30 -11.79 4.02
C VAL A 91 0.72 -12.32 2.64
N ASN A 92 0.90 -11.43 1.66
CA ASN A 92 1.31 -11.82 0.31
C ASN A 92 2.67 -12.52 0.33
N GLY A 93 3.63 -11.97 1.05
CA GLY A 93 4.96 -12.59 1.16
C GLY A 93 4.89 -13.99 1.74
N PHE A 94 4.12 -14.15 2.82
CA PHE A 94 3.97 -15.44 3.49
C PHE A 94 3.32 -16.48 2.57
N PHE A 95 2.18 -16.13 1.94
CA PHE A 95 1.43 -17.09 1.13
C PHE A 95 2.05 -17.36 -0.24
N LEU A 96 2.69 -16.36 -0.85
CA LEU A 96 3.31 -16.56 -2.16
C LEU A 96 4.62 -17.33 -2.08
N TYR A 97 5.41 -17.13 -1.03
CA TYR A 97 6.76 -17.69 -0.93
C TYR A 97 6.92 -18.70 0.20
N GLY A 98 5.83 -19.02 0.91
CA GLY A 98 5.85 -20.04 1.96
C GLY A 98 6.42 -19.60 3.29
N GLY A 99 6.77 -18.33 3.44
CA GLY A 99 7.28 -17.78 4.69
C GLY A 99 7.62 -16.31 4.57
N PRO A 100 7.88 -15.63 5.70
CA PRO A 100 8.19 -14.19 5.67
C PRO A 100 9.50 -13.93 4.93
N ARG A 101 9.48 -12.91 4.06
CA ARG A 101 10.69 -12.43 3.38
C ARG A 101 11.18 -11.20 4.09
N THR A 102 12.33 -11.32 4.77
CA THR A 102 12.87 -10.25 5.60
C THR A 102 13.03 -8.94 4.84
N GLU A 103 13.56 -8.98 3.62
CA GLU A 103 13.73 -7.79 2.79
C GLU A 103 12.39 -7.09 2.51
N GLY A 104 11.38 -7.85 2.11
CA GLY A 104 10.05 -7.32 1.84
C GLY A 104 9.41 -6.72 3.09
N ILE A 105 9.52 -7.40 4.23
CA ILE A 105 8.98 -6.91 5.49
C ILE A 105 9.68 -5.60 5.89
N VAL A 106 10.99 -5.52 5.80
CA VAL A 106 11.75 -4.30 6.14
C VAL A 106 11.33 -3.15 5.25
N MET A 107 11.30 -3.35 3.93
CA MET A 107 10.93 -2.31 2.98
C MET A 107 9.49 -1.83 3.18
N ASN A 108 8.55 -2.74 3.36
CA ASN A 108 7.15 -2.40 3.60
C ASN A 108 6.97 -1.66 4.92
N THR A 109 7.68 -2.08 5.97
CA THR A 109 7.63 -1.44 7.27
C THR A 109 8.17 0.00 7.20
N LEU A 110 9.31 0.19 6.53
CA LEU A 110 9.89 1.52 6.35
C LEU A 110 8.95 2.43 5.55
N THR A 111 8.38 1.93 4.46
CA THR A 111 7.46 2.69 3.62
C THR A 111 6.22 3.10 4.40
N ALA A 112 5.59 2.17 5.09
CA ALA A 112 4.40 2.45 5.91
C ALA A 112 4.73 3.43 7.04
N ALA A 113 5.87 3.25 7.71
CA ALA A 113 6.29 4.13 8.80
C ALA A 113 6.49 5.57 8.30
N VAL A 114 7.13 5.75 7.14
CA VAL A 114 7.34 7.08 6.56
C VAL A 114 6.00 7.76 6.24
N ILE A 115 5.09 7.03 5.59
CA ILE A 115 3.78 7.57 5.23
C ILE A 115 2.99 7.96 6.48
N ILE A 116 2.91 7.07 7.47
CA ILE A 116 2.17 7.30 8.70
C ILE A 116 2.76 8.49 9.45
N THR A 117 4.09 8.58 9.53
CA THR A 117 4.79 9.70 10.19
C THR A 117 4.46 11.01 9.49
N CYS A 118 4.52 11.06 8.16
CA CYS A 118 4.17 12.26 7.39
C CYS A 118 2.73 12.71 7.66
N LEU A 119 1.79 11.78 7.65
CA LEU A 119 0.38 12.10 7.89
C LEU A 119 0.12 12.49 9.34
N PHE A 120 0.84 11.87 10.28
CA PHE A 120 0.71 12.18 11.70
C PHE A 120 1.28 13.57 12.03
N ILE A 121 2.45 13.91 11.50
CA ILE A 121 3.05 15.24 11.67
C ILE A 121 2.13 16.30 11.05
N GLY A 122 1.57 16.01 9.88
CA GLY A 122 0.69 16.92 9.16
C GLY A 122 -0.64 17.20 9.85
N ARG A 123 -0.97 16.52 10.95
CA ARG A 123 -2.20 16.78 11.72
C ARG A 123 -2.19 18.14 12.42
N LYS A 124 -1.00 18.70 12.70
CA LYS A 124 -0.89 19.99 13.38
C LYS A 124 -1.02 21.10 12.35
N PRO A 125 -1.79 22.16 12.66
CA PRO A 125 -1.86 23.30 11.75
C PRO A 125 -0.51 24.01 11.65
N ASP A 126 -0.24 24.50 10.46
CA ASP A 126 0.95 25.33 10.21
C ASP A 126 0.87 26.67 10.94
#